data_3b4a10dc827a44525a56fc62139f9879
#
_entry.id   3b4a10dc827a44525a56fc62139f9879
#
_cell.length_a   1.000
_cell.length_b   1.000
_cell.length_c   1.000
_cell.angle_alpha   90.00
_cell.angle_beta   90.00
_cell.angle_gamma   90.00
#
_symmetry.space_group_name_H-M   'P 1'
#
loop_
_entity.id
_entity.type
_entity.pdbx_description
1 polymer ?
#
loop_
_entity_poly.entity_id
_entity_poly.type
_entity_poly.pdbx_seq_one_letter_code
_entity_poly.pdbx_strand_id
1 'polypeptide(L)'
;MVFWRKKSIVVEIIIVAVVLSVIALVSFPQTDEHQISQIVCSGDDDGLNHGDCTIFVDAIYEPGNNIVKIIYSDNSKMTSLVVLEILGMEETFHKKFSEQSFVEIIQFNSEPKYGWATMPVTFFLEHEEFGLVGLKTEIHLNDEPKPKVIYSIISNSDTPNFLTDLDR
;
A
#
# COMPACT_ATOMS: atom_id res chain seq x y z
N MET A 1 -26.23 60.64 -11.92
CA MET A 1 -26.37 59.68 -10.79
C MET A 1 -26.31 58.20 -11.21
N VAL A 2 -25.73 57.83 -12.32
CA VAL A 2 -25.72 56.42 -12.83
C VAL A 2 -24.37 55.72 -12.62
N PHE A 3 -23.32 56.46 -12.32
CA PHE A 3 -21.94 55.92 -12.25
C PHE A 3 -21.62 55.17 -10.94
N TRP A 4 -22.36 55.38 -9.86
CA TRP A 4 -22.13 54.74 -8.55
C TRP A 4 -22.69 53.32 -8.48
N ARG A 5 -23.74 53.03 -9.23
CA ARG A 5 -24.39 51.68 -9.20
C ARG A 5 -23.56 50.60 -9.89
N LYS A 6 -22.75 50.97 -10.90
CA LYS A 6 -21.90 50.02 -11.61
C LYS A 6 -20.69 49.54 -10.78
N LYS A 7 -20.11 50.37 -9.92
CA LYS A 7 -18.99 50.01 -9.04
C LYS A 7 -19.39 49.01 -7.95
N SER A 8 -20.60 49.12 -7.41
CA SER A 8 -21.12 48.19 -6.39
C SER A 8 -21.28 46.77 -6.96
N ILE A 9 -21.84 46.65 -8.16
CA ILE A 9 -22.06 45.34 -8.80
C ILE A 9 -20.73 44.62 -9.11
N VAL A 10 -19.70 45.33 -9.55
CA VAL A 10 -18.39 44.77 -9.86
C VAL A 10 -17.71 44.25 -8.58
N VAL A 11 -17.82 44.98 -7.47
CA VAL A 11 -17.27 44.58 -6.17
C VAL A 11 -17.99 43.33 -5.64
N GLU A 12 -19.30 43.23 -5.76
CA GLU A 12 -20.08 42.04 -5.36
C GLU A 12 -19.71 40.83 -6.19
N ILE A 13 -19.54 40.94 -7.50
CA ILE A 13 -19.10 39.83 -8.37
C ILE A 13 -17.70 39.34 -7.99
N ILE A 14 -16.77 40.22 -7.67
CA ILE A 14 -15.42 39.86 -7.25
C ILE A 14 -15.45 39.13 -5.92
N ILE A 15 -16.26 39.59 -4.96
CA ILE A 15 -16.40 38.90 -3.64
C ILE A 15 -16.97 37.49 -3.81
N VAL A 16 -18.01 37.32 -4.63
CA VAL A 16 -18.60 36.00 -4.90
C VAL A 16 -17.61 35.08 -5.59
N ALA A 17 -16.84 35.58 -6.56
CA ALA A 17 -15.81 34.79 -7.24
C ALA A 17 -14.69 34.36 -6.30
N VAL A 18 -14.25 35.22 -5.38
CA VAL A 18 -13.24 34.85 -4.35
C VAL A 18 -13.79 33.83 -3.37
N VAL A 19 -15.03 33.99 -2.91
CA VAL A 19 -15.65 33.02 -1.99
C VAL A 19 -15.80 31.64 -2.66
N LEU A 20 -16.24 31.58 -3.92
CA LEU A 20 -16.36 30.35 -4.67
C LEU A 20 -15.00 29.65 -4.90
N SER A 21 -13.94 30.46 -5.16
CA SER A 21 -12.59 29.87 -5.32
C SER A 21 -12.03 29.33 -4.01
N VAL A 22 -12.31 29.95 -2.87
CA VAL A 22 -11.91 29.45 -1.55
C VAL A 22 -12.68 28.16 -1.20
N ILE A 23 -13.97 28.08 -1.51
CA ILE A 23 -14.76 26.86 -1.29
C ILE A 23 -14.24 25.70 -2.17
N ALA A 24 -13.88 25.98 -3.43
CA ALA A 24 -13.29 24.97 -4.31
C ALA A 24 -11.94 24.43 -3.80
N LEU A 25 -11.12 25.27 -3.17
CA LEU A 25 -9.84 24.86 -2.58
C LEU A 25 -10.01 24.02 -1.29
N VAL A 26 -11.10 24.21 -0.54
CA VAL A 26 -11.38 23.45 0.69
C VAL A 26 -12.10 22.13 0.39
N SER A 27 -12.72 22.00 -0.80
CA SER A 27 -13.54 20.83 -1.16
C SER A 27 -12.77 19.72 -1.92
N PHE A 28 -11.43 19.86 -2.11
CA PHE A 28 -10.65 18.70 -2.53
C PHE A 28 -10.56 17.75 -1.33
N PRO A 29 -11.07 16.52 -1.44
CA PRO A 29 -10.78 15.51 -0.44
C PRO A 29 -9.27 15.34 -0.41
N GLN A 30 -8.62 15.82 0.65
CA GLN A 30 -7.27 15.37 0.99
C GLN A 30 -7.45 13.89 1.30
N THR A 31 -7.02 13.05 0.39
CA THR A 31 -6.84 11.62 0.65
C THR A 31 -5.85 11.56 1.79
N ASP A 32 -6.33 11.17 2.96
CA ASP A 32 -5.57 11.09 4.19
C ASP A 32 -4.48 10.01 4.06
N GLU A 33 -3.33 10.37 3.49
CA GLU A 33 -2.10 9.55 3.60
C GLU A 33 -1.77 9.23 5.07
N HIS A 34 -2.31 10.01 6.00
CA HIS A 34 -2.02 9.85 7.43
C HIS A 34 -2.81 8.70 8.08
N GLN A 35 -3.95 8.28 7.53
CA GLN A 35 -4.73 7.15 8.06
C GLN A 35 -4.09 5.80 7.75
N ILE A 36 -3.43 5.66 6.60
CA ILE A 36 -2.89 4.37 6.17
C ILE A 36 -1.57 4.04 6.89
N SER A 37 -0.81 5.03 7.36
CA SER A 37 0.43 4.80 8.12
C SER A 37 0.22 4.08 9.45
N GLN A 38 -0.99 4.08 10.00
CA GLN A 38 -1.37 3.32 11.19
C GLN A 38 -1.89 1.91 10.87
N ILE A 39 -2.13 1.60 9.60
CA ILE A 39 -2.79 0.38 9.15
C ILE A 39 -1.77 -0.70 8.82
N VAL A 40 -0.62 -0.31 8.26
CA VAL A 40 0.43 -1.23 7.84
C VAL A 40 1.61 -1.09 8.79
N CYS A 41 1.89 -2.12 9.56
CA CYS A 41 3.10 -2.16 10.37
C CYS A 41 4.24 -2.84 9.63
N SER A 42 5.35 -2.14 9.54
CA SER A 42 6.65 -2.74 9.43
C SER A 42 7.11 -3.10 10.85
N GLY A 43 7.71 -4.26 11.02
CA GLY A 43 8.05 -4.78 12.33
C GLY A 43 9.17 -4.03 13.08
N ASP A 44 9.15 -2.72 13.12
CA ASP A 44 10.13 -1.87 13.79
C ASP A 44 9.89 -1.71 15.31
N ASP A 45 9.00 -2.50 15.92
CA ASP A 45 8.79 -2.38 17.36
C ASP A 45 9.40 -3.52 18.12
N ASP A 46 10.28 -3.13 19.05
CA ASP A 46 10.92 -3.87 20.15
C ASP A 46 9.93 -4.71 20.97
N GLY A 47 9.33 -5.73 20.36
CA GLY A 47 8.62 -6.81 21.07
C GLY A 47 7.35 -6.45 21.83
N LEU A 48 6.76 -5.28 21.65
CA LEU A 48 5.56 -4.84 22.36
C LEU A 48 4.45 -4.38 21.40
N ASN A 49 3.37 -5.18 21.33
CA ASN A 49 2.08 -4.88 20.72
C ASN A 49 1.95 -4.99 19.20
N HIS A 50 1.84 -6.20 18.69
CA HIS A 50 1.16 -6.48 17.41
C HIS A 50 -0.35 -6.12 17.43
N GLY A 51 -0.83 -5.48 18.51
CA GLY A 51 -2.24 -5.24 18.75
C GLY A 51 -2.88 -4.13 17.94
N ASP A 52 -2.10 -3.20 17.40
CA ASP A 52 -2.64 -2.03 16.72
C ASP A 52 -2.45 -2.04 15.19
N CYS A 53 -1.83 -3.08 14.64
CA CYS A 53 -1.64 -3.20 13.21
C CYS A 53 -2.80 -3.92 12.55
N THR A 54 -3.43 -3.29 11.57
CA THR A 54 -4.48 -3.93 10.76
C THR A 54 -3.89 -4.96 9.81
N ILE A 55 -2.87 -4.59 9.03
CA ILE A 55 -2.22 -5.46 8.06
C ILE A 55 -0.74 -5.62 8.43
N PHE A 56 -0.29 -6.86 8.53
CA PHE A 56 1.10 -7.21 8.79
C PHE A 56 1.67 -7.99 7.61
N VAL A 57 2.87 -7.61 7.14
CA VAL A 57 3.64 -8.34 6.13
C VAL A 57 5.09 -8.47 6.57
N ASP A 58 5.70 -9.61 6.24
CA ASP A 58 7.12 -9.86 6.49
C ASP A 58 7.69 -10.83 5.46
N ALA A 59 9.00 -10.79 5.22
CA ALA A 59 9.68 -11.65 4.28
C ALA A 59 11.07 -12.02 4.81
N ILE A 60 11.23 -13.23 5.33
CA ILE A 60 12.41 -13.67 6.07
C ILE A 60 13.15 -14.77 5.28
N TYR A 61 14.44 -14.56 5.04
CA TYR A 61 15.33 -15.59 4.51
C TYR A 61 15.96 -16.42 5.63
N GLU A 62 15.85 -17.73 5.50
CA GLU A 62 16.45 -18.72 6.40
C GLU A 62 17.60 -19.45 5.68
N PRO A 63 18.88 -19.01 5.83
CA PRO A 63 20.02 -19.57 5.10
C PRO A 63 20.22 -21.07 5.34
N GLY A 64 19.95 -21.54 6.58
CA GLY A 64 20.11 -22.93 6.94
C GLY A 64 19.22 -23.90 6.18
N ASN A 65 18.08 -23.41 5.70
CA ASN A 65 17.06 -24.16 4.95
C ASN A 65 16.99 -23.77 3.47
N ASN A 66 17.69 -22.71 3.08
CA ASN A 66 17.61 -22.09 1.76
C ASN A 66 16.16 -21.75 1.36
N ILE A 67 15.40 -21.16 2.27
CA ILE A 67 14.01 -20.78 2.04
C ILE A 67 13.79 -19.31 2.37
N VAL A 68 12.81 -18.72 1.69
CA VAL A 68 12.20 -17.45 2.08
C VAL A 68 10.81 -17.75 2.61
N LYS A 69 10.53 -17.26 3.81
CA LYS A 69 9.22 -17.33 4.44
C LYS A 69 8.53 -15.97 4.27
N ILE A 70 7.43 -15.94 3.53
CA ILE A 70 6.58 -14.77 3.36
C ILE A 70 5.40 -14.88 4.30
N ILE A 71 5.18 -13.86 5.13
CA ILE A 71 4.13 -13.82 6.13
C ILE A 71 3.18 -12.69 5.77
N TYR A 72 1.89 -12.99 5.78
CA TYR A 72 0.80 -12.03 5.64
C TYR A 72 -0.26 -12.26 6.70
N SER A 73 -0.78 -11.20 7.29
CA SER A 73 -1.92 -11.27 8.20
C SER A 73 -2.73 -9.97 8.15
N ASP A 74 -4.04 -10.09 8.01
CA ASP A 74 -5.01 -9.01 8.16
C ASP A 74 -5.86 -9.25 9.41
N ASN A 75 -5.64 -8.43 10.43
CA ASN A 75 -6.37 -8.50 11.70
C ASN A 75 -7.80 -7.94 11.58
N SER A 76 -8.06 -7.07 10.59
CA SER A 76 -9.42 -6.54 10.34
C SER A 76 -10.35 -7.58 9.72
N LYS A 77 -9.78 -8.57 9.03
CA LYS A 77 -10.50 -9.59 8.23
C LYS A 77 -11.31 -9.01 7.07
N MET A 78 -10.90 -7.86 6.57
CA MET A 78 -11.56 -7.15 5.47
C MET A 78 -10.88 -7.33 4.11
N THR A 79 -9.79 -8.12 4.05
CA THR A 79 -9.13 -8.45 2.78
C THR A 79 -9.83 -9.64 2.12
N SER A 80 -10.28 -9.46 0.89
CA SER A 80 -10.93 -10.50 0.09
C SER A 80 -9.96 -11.26 -0.82
N LEU A 81 -8.90 -10.58 -1.28
CA LEU A 81 -7.89 -11.14 -2.17
C LEU A 81 -6.52 -10.58 -1.85
N VAL A 82 -5.52 -11.44 -1.88
CA VAL A 82 -4.10 -11.06 -1.84
C VAL A 82 -3.40 -11.66 -3.05
N VAL A 83 -2.71 -10.84 -3.83
CA VAL A 83 -1.79 -11.29 -4.87
C VAL A 83 -0.38 -11.01 -4.41
N LEU A 84 0.40 -12.06 -4.20
CA LEU A 84 1.81 -12.02 -3.84
C LEU A 84 2.65 -12.11 -5.10
N GLU A 85 3.60 -11.20 -5.27
CA GLU A 85 4.55 -11.18 -6.36
C GLU A 85 5.97 -10.96 -5.83
N ILE A 86 6.95 -11.71 -6.37
CA ILE A 86 8.37 -11.49 -6.11
C ILE A 86 9.05 -11.26 -7.45
N LEU A 87 9.60 -10.06 -7.61
CA LEU A 87 10.33 -9.65 -8.80
C LEU A 87 11.82 -10.04 -8.68
N GLY A 88 12.49 -10.19 -9.83
CA GLY A 88 13.93 -10.43 -9.86
C GLY A 88 14.35 -11.91 -9.80
N MET A 89 13.40 -12.82 -9.70
CA MET A 89 13.62 -14.26 -9.90
C MET A 89 13.77 -14.58 -11.41
N GLU A 90 14.33 -15.74 -11.77
CA GLU A 90 14.40 -16.21 -13.18
C GLU A 90 13.01 -16.26 -13.81
N GLU A 91 12.01 -16.74 -13.04
CA GLU A 91 10.59 -16.62 -13.35
C GLU A 91 9.93 -15.78 -12.25
N THR A 92 9.12 -14.81 -12.62
CA THR A 92 8.38 -14.02 -11.63
C THR A 92 7.49 -14.92 -10.79
N PHE A 93 7.71 -14.95 -9.49
CA PHE A 93 6.81 -15.67 -8.59
C PHE A 93 5.53 -14.88 -8.46
N HIS A 94 4.39 -15.56 -8.68
CA HIS A 94 3.08 -14.94 -8.61
C HIS A 94 2.07 -15.95 -8.06
N LYS A 95 1.41 -15.58 -6.94
CA LYS A 95 0.43 -16.46 -6.29
C LYS A 95 -0.71 -15.67 -5.68
N LYS A 96 -1.93 -16.22 -5.76
CA LYS A 96 -3.16 -15.62 -5.23
C LYS A 96 -3.62 -16.37 -3.98
N PHE A 97 -4.13 -15.60 -3.01
CA PHE A 97 -4.66 -16.09 -1.76
C PHE A 97 -5.99 -15.41 -1.47
N SER A 98 -6.95 -16.15 -0.94
CA SER A 98 -8.22 -15.64 -0.41
C SER A 98 -8.28 -15.72 1.11
N GLU A 99 -7.22 -16.21 1.72
CA GLU A 99 -7.07 -16.30 3.16
C GLU A 99 -6.64 -14.96 3.75
N GLN A 100 -7.17 -14.63 4.90
CA GLN A 100 -6.84 -13.41 5.65
C GLN A 100 -5.49 -13.49 6.39
N SER A 101 -4.89 -14.66 6.44
CA SER A 101 -3.55 -14.90 6.95
C SER A 101 -2.95 -16.11 6.27
N PHE A 102 -1.69 -16.00 5.86
CA PHE A 102 -0.96 -17.13 5.30
C PHE A 102 0.54 -17.02 5.58
N VAL A 103 1.22 -18.14 5.45
CA VAL A 103 2.67 -18.23 5.37
C VAL A 103 3.01 -18.99 4.09
N GLU A 104 3.70 -18.33 3.18
CA GLU A 104 4.21 -18.94 1.96
C GLU A 104 5.69 -19.22 2.13
N ILE A 105 6.12 -20.42 1.73
CA ILE A 105 7.51 -20.88 1.80
C ILE A 105 8.02 -21.10 0.39
N ILE A 106 9.08 -20.37 0.03
CA ILE A 106 9.66 -20.40 -1.30
C ILE A 106 11.11 -20.88 -1.19
N GLN A 107 11.47 -21.86 -2.01
CA GLN A 107 12.82 -22.39 -2.05
C GLN A 107 13.74 -21.44 -2.82
N PHE A 108 14.86 -21.07 -2.21
CA PHE A 108 15.94 -20.34 -2.85
C PHE A 108 17.24 -21.16 -2.75
N ASN A 109 17.94 -21.29 -3.86
CA ASN A 109 19.21 -22.06 -3.86
C ASN A 109 20.36 -21.26 -3.23
N SER A 110 20.30 -19.94 -3.28
CA SER A 110 21.29 -19.02 -2.70
C SER A 110 20.73 -17.60 -2.63
N GLU A 111 21.37 -16.75 -1.85
CA GLU A 111 21.09 -15.33 -1.88
C GLU A 111 21.30 -14.73 -3.28
N PRO A 112 20.52 -13.70 -3.65
CA PRO A 112 20.73 -12.99 -4.90
C PRO A 112 22.12 -12.35 -4.97
N LYS A 113 22.76 -12.40 -6.14
CA LYS A 113 24.10 -11.84 -6.34
C LYS A 113 24.27 -10.39 -5.89
N TYR A 114 23.19 -9.60 -5.96
CA TYR A 114 23.18 -8.17 -5.62
C TYR A 114 22.41 -7.87 -4.34
N GLY A 115 22.15 -8.88 -3.51
CA GLY A 115 21.40 -8.78 -2.27
C GLY A 115 19.88 -8.77 -2.44
N TRP A 116 19.17 -8.90 -1.33
CA TRP A 116 17.71 -9.05 -1.28
C TRP A 116 16.94 -7.80 -1.75
N ALA A 117 17.53 -6.61 -1.66
CA ALA A 117 16.91 -5.37 -2.17
C ALA A 117 16.60 -5.41 -3.69
N THR A 118 17.24 -6.34 -4.44
CA THR A 118 16.93 -6.56 -5.86
C THR A 118 15.75 -7.48 -6.13
N MET A 119 15.22 -8.10 -5.08
CA MET A 119 14.06 -9.00 -5.13
C MET A 119 12.93 -8.50 -4.21
N PRO A 120 12.29 -7.38 -4.55
CA PRO A 120 11.21 -6.87 -3.73
C PRO A 120 10.02 -7.84 -3.70
N VAL A 121 9.41 -7.95 -2.54
CA VAL A 121 8.17 -8.68 -2.31
C VAL A 121 7.03 -7.68 -2.34
N THR A 122 6.09 -7.89 -3.24
CA THR A 122 4.93 -7.01 -3.44
C THR A 122 3.65 -7.79 -3.14
N PHE A 123 2.74 -7.14 -2.42
CA PHE A 123 1.40 -7.63 -2.17
C PHE A 123 0.41 -6.65 -2.78
N PHE A 124 -0.55 -7.14 -3.53
CA PHE A 124 -1.70 -6.39 -3.99
C PHE A 124 -2.92 -6.92 -3.27
N LEU A 125 -3.61 -6.05 -2.54
CA LEU A 125 -4.71 -6.41 -1.66
C LEU A 125 -6.00 -5.79 -2.18
N GLU A 126 -7.09 -6.57 -2.21
CA GLU A 126 -8.45 -6.03 -2.27
C GLU A 126 -9.00 -5.97 -0.86
N HIS A 127 -9.13 -4.78 -0.30
CA HIS A 127 -9.58 -4.53 1.06
C HIS A 127 -10.90 -3.77 1.04
N GLU A 128 -11.89 -4.19 1.84
CA GLU A 128 -13.24 -3.59 1.82
C GLU A 128 -13.24 -2.11 2.17
N GLU A 129 -12.40 -1.69 3.12
CA GLU A 129 -12.33 -0.29 3.57
C GLU A 129 -11.42 0.57 2.70
N PHE A 130 -10.27 0.03 2.27
CA PHE A 130 -9.21 0.82 1.58
C PHE A 130 -9.20 0.66 0.06
N GLY A 131 -10.03 -0.23 -0.48
CA GLY A 131 -10.01 -0.58 -1.88
C GLY A 131 -8.76 -1.38 -2.27
N LEU A 132 -8.16 -1.07 -3.41
CA LEU A 132 -6.96 -1.74 -3.87
C LEU A 132 -5.71 -1.11 -3.27
N VAL A 133 -4.96 -1.89 -2.51
CA VAL A 133 -3.75 -1.46 -1.80
C VAL A 133 -2.54 -2.25 -2.30
N GLY A 134 -1.47 -1.55 -2.64
CA GLY A 134 -0.16 -2.13 -2.92
C GLY A 134 0.76 -2.00 -1.72
N LEU A 135 1.36 -3.11 -1.28
CA LEU A 135 2.39 -3.14 -0.26
C LEU A 135 3.69 -3.67 -0.85
N LYS A 136 4.81 -3.10 -0.46
CA LYS A 136 6.13 -3.55 -0.89
C LYS A 136 7.07 -3.62 0.31
N THR A 137 7.77 -4.74 0.46
CA THR A 137 8.83 -4.95 1.44
C THR A 137 10.04 -5.61 0.80
N GLU A 138 11.12 -5.73 1.54
CA GLU A 138 12.33 -6.44 1.14
C GLU A 138 12.47 -7.73 1.95
N ILE A 139 13.17 -8.71 1.39
CA ILE A 139 13.54 -9.92 2.12
C ILE A 139 14.72 -9.56 3.03
N HIS A 140 14.71 -10.03 4.27
CA HIS A 140 15.77 -9.82 5.24
C HIS A 140 16.14 -11.11 5.99
N LEU A 141 17.31 -11.14 6.63
CA LEU A 141 17.69 -12.21 7.55
C LEU A 141 16.95 -12.06 8.88
N ASN A 142 16.75 -13.16 9.58
CA ASN A 142 16.02 -13.16 10.86
C ASN A 142 16.70 -12.32 11.97
N ASP A 143 18.01 -12.10 11.88
CA ASP A 143 18.83 -11.30 12.79
C ASP A 143 19.08 -9.87 12.32
N GLU A 144 18.53 -9.49 11.16
CA GLU A 144 18.58 -8.13 10.62
C GLU A 144 17.34 -7.31 11.02
N PRO A 145 17.49 -5.97 11.09
CA PRO A 145 16.33 -5.09 11.26
C PRO A 145 15.30 -5.33 10.15
N LYS A 146 14.04 -5.35 10.50
CA LYS A 146 12.96 -5.51 9.51
C LYS A 146 12.91 -4.33 8.56
N PRO A 147 12.81 -4.59 7.24
CA PRO A 147 12.67 -3.54 6.26
C PRO A 147 11.36 -2.76 6.43
N LYS A 148 11.41 -1.48 6.09
CA LYS A 148 10.20 -0.65 6.09
C LYS A 148 9.25 -1.12 4.99
N VAL A 149 7.98 -1.30 5.33
CA VAL A 149 6.93 -1.55 4.35
C VAL A 149 6.54 -0.23 3.67
N ILE A 150 6.58 -0.21 2.35
CA ILE A 150 6.08 0.89 1.53
C ILE A 150 4.68 0.50 1.07
N TYR A 151 3.73 1.42 1.17
CA TYR A 151 2.35 1.18 0.74
C TYR A 151 1.85 2.27 -0.19
N SER A 152 0.85 1.93 -1.01
CA SER A 152 0.14 2.86 -1.88
C SER A 152 -1.30 2.41 -2.08
N ILE A 153 -2.23 3.36 -2.15
CA ILE A 153 -3.57 3.09 -2.68
C ILE A 153 -3.47 3.14 -4.21
N ILE A 154 -3.97 2.11 -4.86
CA ILE A 154 -3.92 1.97 -6.30
C ILE A 154 -5.24 2.47 -6.86
N SER A 155 -5.18 3.50 -7.73
CA SER A 155 -6.37 3.97 -8.43
C SER A 155 -6.77 2.97 -9.53
N ASN A 156 -8.05 2.94 -9.92
CA ASN A 156 -8.53 2.05 -10.98
C ASN A 156 -7.80 2.25 -12.32
N SER A 157 -7.21 3.44 -12.55
CA SER A 157 -6.39 3.73 -13.74
C SER A 157 -5.02 3.04 -13.72
N ASP A 158 -4.51 2.71 -12.54
CA ASP A 158 -3.16 2.17 -12.32
C ASP A 158 -3.19 0.68 -11.93
N THR A 159 -4.38 0.06 -12.03
CA THR A 159 -4.56 -1.36 -11.70
C THR A 159 -3.67 -2.23 -12.60
N PRO A 160 -2.79 -3.06 -12.04
CA PRO A 160 -1.95 -3.95 -12.80
C PRO A 160 -2.77 -4.93 -13.65
N ASN A 161 -2.34 -5.21 -14.87
CA ASN A 161 -3.08 -6.04 -15.84
C ASN A 161 -3.44 -7.44 -15.31
N PHE A 162 -2.61 -8.03 -14.43
CA PHE A 162 -2.87 -9.35 -13.86
C PHE A 162 -4.03 -9.37 -12.87
N LEU A 163 -4.45 -8.20 -12.35
CA LEU A 163 -5.66 -8.06 -11.52
C LEU A 163 -6.92 -7.95 -12.38
N THR A 164 -6.81 -7.47 -13.62
CA THR A 164 -7.94 -7.35 -14.55
C THR A 164 -8.33 -8.69 -15.20
N ASP A 165 -7.46 -9.70 -15.18
CA ASP A 165 -7.74 -11.05 -15.67
C ASP A 165 -8.49 -11.93 -14.64
N LEU A 166 -8.93 -11.36 -13.51
CA LEU A 166 -9.62 -12.09 -12.44
C LEU A 166 -11.08 -12.43 -12.78
N ASP A 167 -11.69 -11.72 -13.73
CA ASP A 167 -13.11 -11.87 -14.12
C ASP A 167 -13.34 -12.79 -15.31
N ARG A 168 -12.35 -13.62 -15.72
CA ARG A 168 -12.51 -14.55 -16.85
C ARG A 168 -12.37 -16.01 -16.47
#